data_6039eebe69e53902c1e90137373e468a
#
_entry.id   6039eebe69e53902c1e90137373e468a
#
_cell.length_a   1.000
_cell.length_b   1.000
_cell.length_c   1.000
_cell.angle_alpha   90.00
_cell.angle_beta   90.00
_cell.angle_gamma   90.00
#
_symmetry.space_group_name_H-M   'P 1'
#
loop_
_entity.id
_entity.type
_entity.pdbx_description
1 polymer ?
#
loop_
_entity_poly.entity_id
_entity_poly.type
_entity_poly.pdbx_seq_one_letter_code
_entity_poly.pdbx_strand_id
1 'polypeptide(L)'
;SIDFIISETIYILSCFKFLEKVLMNFNSNDGSLDVIIDNEGVVHAYWGLCRALGSVSTTTGDTGYSGFLTSASLVHWKEGDTETQLIGGAVDRNENGQLDFNSETFASLGEGSVVPNGLSSAARVGNTNLVTMPSASVDAEGNLFVIYSSPIEDQLHFLLANFRDIHVMYSTDGGDTWGDPQNITQNATLEDNFPCAAKMADDFLHLVYQEDETPGTFLQNHSPANGTHFNDINTIKYAAVPTSDIMSDLLGNDVLTSVKEANQAKIFVVSQNQPNPFTGTSDVIIYLREGSDVTITVSDVLGNIVNEGNVGRLGAGNHTVTLDANGLTAGMYFYTLSTRDHSVTKKMQVK
;
A
#
# COMPACT_ATOMS: atom_id res chain seq x y z
N SER A 1 -17.85 22.15 16.40
CA SER A 1 -17.22 22.93 15.34
C SER A 1 -15.83 22.36 15.09
N ILE A 2 -15.42 22.29 13.85
CA ILE A 2 -14.13 21.74 13.38
C ILE A 2 -12.94 22.35 14.14
N ASP A 3 -13.08 23.57 14.61
CA ASP A 3 -12.08 24.27 15.45
C ASP A 3 -11.77 23.56 16.77
N PHE A 4 -12.64 22.69 17.27
CA PHE A 4 -12.44 22.05 18.57
C PHE A 4 -11.43 20.88 18.46
N ILE A 5 -11.48 20.09 17.40
CA ILE A 5 -10.54 18.98 17.18
C ILE A 5 -9.17 19.49 16.77
N ILE A 6 -9.12 20.49 15.90
CA ILE A 6 -7.88 21.17 15.52
C ILE A 6 -7.30 21.92 16.73
N SER A 7 -8.16 22.47 17.61
CA SER A 7 -7.70 23.20 18.80
C SER A 7 -7.16 22.27 19.88
N GLU A 8 -7.69 21.07 20.10
CA GLU A 8 -7.09 20.12 21.05
C GLU A 8 -5.72 19.64 20.57
N THR A 9 -5.56 19.33 19.28
CA THR A 9 -4.26 18.99 18.70
C THR A 9 -3.28 20.18 18.77
N ILE A 10 -3.76 21.41 18.55
CA ILE A 10 -2.94 22.64 18.65
C ILE A 10 -2.73 23.06 20.11
N TYR A 11 -3.71 22.85 21.01
CA TYR A 11 -3.57 23.14 22.43
C TYR A 11 -2.57 22.19 23.12
N ILE A 12 -2.55 20.93 22.72
CA ILE A 12 -1.53 19.99 23.20
C ILE A 12 -0.14 20.47 22.77
N LEU A 13 0.03 20.97 21.56
CA LEU A 13 1.29 21.57 21.09
C LEU A 13 1.67 22.89 21.82
N SER A 14 0.71 23.66 22.33
CA SER A 14 0.98 24.90 23.07
C SER A 14 1.20 24.72 24.57
N CYS A 15 0.67 23.67 25.19
CA CYS A 15 0.92 23.34 26.60
C CYS A 15 2.32 22.81 26.90
N PHE A 16 3.10 22.43 25.87
CA PHE A 16 4.44 21.87 26.04
C PHE A 16 5.53 22.82 26.51
N LYS A 17 5.26 24.08 26.72
CA LYS A 17 6.27 25.06 27.19
C LYS A 17 6.71 24.88 28.66
N PHE A 18 6.13 23.98 29.44
CA PHE A 18 6.33 23.96 30.88
C PHE A 18 6.67 22.61 31.55
N LEU A 19 6.85 21.52 30.82
CA LEU A 19 7.17 20.23 31.46
C LEU A 19 8.50 19.68 30.97
N GLU A 20 9.44 19.57 31.88
CA GLU A 20 10.70 18.86 31.70
C GLU A 20 10.45 17.43 31.20
N LYS A 21 11.04 17.09 30.03
CA LYS A 21 11.32 15.74 29.52
C LYS A 21 10.26 14.65 29.78
N VAL A 22 9.01 14.91 29.55
CA VAL A 22 8.05 13.82 29.43
C VAL A 22 7.90 13.48 27.97
N LEU A 23 8.45 12.35 27.56
CA LEU A 23 8.18 11.75 26.25
C LEU A 23 6.71 11.30 26.26
N MET A 24 5.83 12.06 25.61
CA MET A 24 4.42 11.70 25.50
C MET A 24 4.18 11.03 24.16
N ASN A 25 3.72 9.78 24.22
CA ASN A 25 3.13 9.09 23.10
C ASN A 25 1.69 9.57 22.93
N PHE A 26 1.32 10.05 21.77
CA PHE A 26 -0.04 10.43 21.47
C PHE A 26 -0.47 9.92 20.08
N ASN A 27 -1.74 9.66 19.94
CA ASN A 27 -2.35 9.33 18.66
C ASN A 27 -2.53 10.60 17.83
N SER A 28 -2.22 10.52 16.55
CA SER A 28 -2.34 11.60 15.58
C SER A 28 -2.81 11.04 14.24
N ASN A 29 -3.10 11.90 13.29
CA ASN A 29 -3.27 11.48 11.89
C ASN A 29 -1.90 11.26 11.24
N ASP A 30 -1.88 10.49 10.17
CA ASP A 30 -0.69 10.18 9.36
C ASP A 30 -0.39 11.24 8.28
N GLY A 31 -1.12 12.35 8.28
CA GLY A 31 -1.02 13.40 7.27
C GLY A 31 -2.07 13.29 6.15
N SER A 32 -2.81 12.20 6.11
CA SER A 32 -3.93 12.01 5.20
C SER A 32 -5.25 12.05 5.97
N LEU A 33 -6.19 12.81 5.48
CA LEU A 33 -7.53 12.92 6.07
C LEU A 33 -8.55 13.26 4.99
N ASP A 34 -9.79 12.86 5.22
CA ASP A 34 -10.92 13.26 4.40
C ASP A 34 -12.11 13.66 5.26
N VAL A 35 -12.95 14.53 4.71
CA VAL A 35 -14.16 15.05 5.37
C VAL A 35 -15.32 14.98 4.40
N ILE A 36 -16.46 14.51 4.88
CA ILE A 36 -17.73 14.52 4.15
C ILE A 36 -18.85 15.08 5.03
N ILE A 37 -19.85 15.63 4.39
CA ILE A 37 -21.11 16.04 5.05
C ILE A 37 -22.19 15.10 4.53
N ASP A 38 -22.89 14.44 5.42
CA ASP A 38 -23.96 13.51 5.05
C ASP A 38 -25.25 14.23 4.64
N ASN A 39 -26.29 13.46 4.30
CA ASN A 39 -27.58 13.98 3.85
C ASN A 39 -28.37 14.71 4.96
N GLU A 40 -28.01 14.51 6.23
CA GLU A 40 -28.60 15.18 7.38
C GLU A 40 -27.84 16.46 7.76
N GLY A 41 -26.70 16.70 7.08
CA GLY A 41 -25.84 17.86 7.33
C GLY A 41 -24.79 17.61 8.42
N VAL A 42 -24.61 16.37 8.86
CA VAL A 42 -23.61 15.98 9.87
C VAL A 42 -22.24 15.84 9.23
N VAL A 43 -21.22 16.35 9.89
CA VAL A 43 -19.84 16.27 9.43
C VAL A 43 -19.18 14.96 9.91
N HIS A 44 -18.58 14.25 8.99
CA HIS A 44 -17.77 13.06 9.26
C HIS A 44 -16.32 13.29 8.82
N ALA A 45 -15.36 12.89 9.64
CA ALA A 45 -13.95 12.99 9.36
C ALA A 45 -13.26 11.62 9.50
N TYR A 46 -12.34 11.32 8.59
CA TYR A 46 -11.62 10.05 8.51
C TYR A 46 -10.13 10.28 8.39
N TRP A 47 -9.32 9.46 9.05
CA TRP A 47 -7.85 9.49 8.90
C TRP A 47 -7.20 8.17 9.30
N GLY A 48 -6.00 7.91 8.75
CA GLY A 48 -5.15 6.82 9.23
C GLY A 48 -4.55 7.17 10.60
N LEU A 49 -4.60 6.24 11.53
CA LEU A 49 -4.03 6.43 12.86
C LEU A 49 -2.51 6.42 12.79
N CYS A 50 -1.86 7.48 13.25
CA CYS A 50 -0.42 7.55 13.44
C CYS A 50 -0.10 7.73 14.91
N ARG A 51 0.89 7.00 15.41
CA ARG A 51 1.43 7.23 16.74
C ARG A 51 2.58 8.22 16.65
N ALA A 52 2.54 9.27 17.43
CA ALA A 52 3.58 10.28 17.45
C ALA A 52 4.25 10.38 18.84
N LEU A 53 5.57 10.57 18.82
CA LEU A 53 6.38 10.86 19.99
C LEU A 53 6.93 12.28 19.86
N GLY A 54 6.51 13.16 20.75
CA GLY A 54 7.06 14.51 20.84
C GLY A 54 8.49 14.50 21.37
N SER A 55 9.38 15.23 20.71
CA SER A 55 10.72 15.49 21.23
C SER A 55 10.94 17.00 21.39
N VAL A 56 11.46 17.41 22.52
CA VAL A 56 11.88 18.80 22.76
C VAL A 56 13.39 18.86 22.70
N SER A 57 13.93 19.61 21.73
CA SER A 57 15.35 19.93 21.71
C SER A 57 15.64 21.02 22.74
N THR A 58 16.49 20.72 23.72
CA THR A 58 16.92 21.67 24.75
C THR A 58 17.93 22.71 24.25
N THR A 59 18.48 22.50 23.06
CA THR A 59 19.56 23.36 22.50
C THR A 59 19.07 24.39 21.51
N THR A 60 18.00 24.14 20.77
CA THR A 60 17.55 25.04 19.69
C THR A 60 16.13 25.59 19.93
N GLY A 61 15.43 25.11 20.96
CA GLY A 61 14.03 25.45 21.17
C GLY A 61 13.11 24.88 20.08
N ASP A 62 13.65 24.03 19.21
CA ASP A 62 12.94 23.41 18.12
C ASP A 62 12.17 22.18 18.64
N THR A 63 10.88 22.13 18.35
CA THR A 63 10.02 21.03 18.74
C THR A 63 9.83 20.13 17.53
N GLY A 64 10.52 19.00 17.52
CA GLY A 64 10.29 17.93 16.54
C GLY A 64 9.34 16.88 17.09
N TYR A 65 8.79 16.06 16.22
CA TYR A 65 8.14 14.80 16.60
C TYR A 65 8.64 13.66 15.72
N SER A 66 8.62 12.46 16.26
CA SER A 66 8.84 11.24 15.49
C SER A 66 7.50 10.55 15.31
N GLY A 67 7.06 10.41 14.07
CA GLY A 67 5.87 9.65 13.72
C GLY A 67 6.22 8.16 13.62
N PHE A 68 5.41 7.32 14.23
CA PHE A 68 5.46 5.86 14.08
C PHE A 68 4.34 5.45 13.14
N LEU A 69 4.68 5.28 11.87
CA LEU A 69 3.76 4.99 10.78
C LEU A 69 3.37 3.50 10.70
N THR A 70 3.26 2.87 11.85
CA THR A 70 3.04 1.43 11.97
C THR A 70 1.71 1.09 12.64
N SER A 71 0.85 2.09 12.77
CA SER A 71 -0.51 1.86 13.22
C SER A 71 -1.37 1.38 12.06
N ALA A 72 -2.15 0.35 12.29
CA ALA A 72 -2.91 -0.35 11.28
C ALA A 72 -4.41 -0.04 11.34
N SER A 73 -4.79 1.15 11.80
CA SER A 73 -6.19 1.48 12.06
C SER A 73 -6.68 2.70 11.27
N LEU A 74 -7.93 2.63 10.86
CA LEU A 74 -8.70 3.74 10.31
C LEU A 74 -9.56 4.35 11.40
N VAL A 75 -9.52 5.67 11.52
CA VAL A 75 -10.26 6.44 12.52
C VAL A 75 -11.40 7.20 11.86
N HIS A 76 -12.53 7.22 12.54
CA HIS A 76 -13.71 8.03 12.21
C HIS A 76 -14.08 8.93 13.39
N TRP A 77 -14.58 10.10 13.06
CA TRP A 77 -15.23 11.02 13.98
C TRP A 77 -16.45 11.64 13.30
N LYS A 78 -17.53 11.76 14.06
CA LYS A 78 -18.79 12.35 13.64
C LYS A 78 -19.07 13.61 14.46
N GLU A 79 -19.62 14.64 13.85
CA GLU A 79 -20.03 15.86 14.54
C GLU A 79 -20.97 15.56 15.70
N GLY A 80 -20.60 16.05 16.88
CA GLY A 80 -21.33 15.79 18.13
C GLY A 80 -20.72 14.71 19.00
N ASP A 81 -19.81 13.87 18.46
CA ASP A 81 -19.10 12.89 19.24
C ASP A 81 -18.03 13.53 20.12
N THR A 82 -17.87 13.00 21.33
CA THR A 82 -16.81 13.40 22.27
C THR A 82 -15.53 12.61 22.08
N GLU A 83 -15.60 11.45 21.45
CA GLU A 83 -14.49 10.52 21.24
C GLU A 83 -14.43 10.13 19.75
N THR A 84 -13.27 9.68 19.32
CA THR A 84 -13.07 9.10 18.00
C THR A 84 -13.30 7.60 18.03
N GLN A 85 -13.73 7.03 16.92
CA GLN A 85 -13.97 5.60 16.76
C GLN A 85 -12.90 4.98 15.86
N LEU A 86 -12.37 3.84 16.25
CA LEU A 86 -11.58 2.98 15.36
C LEU A 86 -12.56 2.11 14.59
N ILE A 87 -12.64 2.29 13.27
CA ILE A 87 -13.67 1.64 12.47
C ILE A 87 -13.14 0.46 11.66
N GLY A 88 -11.85 0.39 11.43
CA GLY A 88 -11.23 -0.70 10.68
C GLY A 88 -9.73 -0.57 10.61
N GLY A 89 -9.12 -1.32 9.71
CA GLY A 89 -7.67 -1.34 9.61
C GLY A 89 -7.13 -2.23 8.50
N ALA A 90 -5.86 -2.57 8.63
CA ALA A 90 -5.23 -3.59 7.81
C ALA A 90 -5.83 -4.98 8.15
N VAL A 91 -5.97 -5.79 7.12
CA VAL A 91 -6.67 -7.07 7.20
C VAL A 91 -5.69 -8.21 7.47
N ASP A 92 -5.99 -9.02 8.48
CA ASP A 92 -5.37 -10.33 8.73
C ASP A 92 -6.01 -11.36 7.79
N ARG A 93 -5.39 -11.58 6.63
CA ARG A 93 -5.95 -12.42 5.56
C ARG A 93 -5.92 -13.91 5.88
N ASN A 94 -4.97 -14.33 6.68
CA ASN A 94 -4.80 -15.74 7.02
C ASN A 94 -5.47 -16.12 8.34
N GLU A 95 -6.14 -15.15 9.01
CA GLU A 95 -6.87 -15.30 10.26
C GLU A 95 -6.05 -15.94 11.40
N ASN A 96 -4.74 -15.70 11.40
CA ASN A 96 -3.86 -16.26 12.43
C ASN A 96 -3.78 -15.39 13.70
N GLY A 97 -4.45 -14.25 13.72
CA GLY A 97 -4.45 -13.28 14.81
C GLY A 97 -3.24 -12.34 14.77
N GLN A 98 -2.55 -12.26 13.64
CA GLN A 98 -1.36 -11.43 13.45
C GLN A 98 -1.40 -10.75 12.08
N LEU A 99 -0.69 -9.65 11.94
CA LEU A 99 -0.45 -8.99 10.67
C LEU A 99 0.98 -9.26 10.22
N ASP A 100 1.13 -9.96 9.11
CA ASP A 100 2.42 -10.43 8.59
C ASP A 100 2.87 -9.57 7.40
N PHE A 101 3.63 -8.51 7.68
CA PHE A 101 4.15 -7.62 6.65
C PHE A 101 5.68 -7.71 6.59
N ASN A 102 6.22 -7.85 5.39
CA ASN A 102 7.66 -7.81 5.14
C ASN A 102 8.48 -8.75 6.05
N SER A 103 8.08 -10.00 6.19
CA SER A 103 8.68 -10.98 7.09
C SER A 103 8.69 -10.59 8.59
N GLU A 104 7.99 -9.54 8.96
CA GLU A 104 7.76 -9.14 10.34
C GLU A 104 6.30 -9.41 10.70
N THR A 105 6.09 -9.94 11.91
CA THR A 105 4.77 -10.35 12.38
C THR A 105 4.29 -9.40 13.47
N PHE A 106 3.07 -8.92 13.34
CA PHE A 106 2.42 -8.03 14.30
C PHE A 106 1.15 -8.65 14.84
N ALA A 107 0.79 -8.32 16.08
CA ALA A 107 -0.50 -8.72 16.59
C ALA A 107 -1.61 -8.08 15.73
N SER A 108 -2.49 -8.90 15.16
CA SER A 108 -3.70 -8.46 14.50
C SER A 108 -4.58 -7.79 15.55
N LEU A 109 -4.98 -6.58 15.32
CA LEU A 109 -5.69 -5.84 16.32
C LEU A 109 -6.87 -5.15 15.73
N GLY A 110 -8.00 -5.61 16.08
CA GLY A 110 -9.23 -4.89 15.91
C GLY A 110 -9.24 -3.49 16.57
N GLU A 111 -8.33 -3.20 17.47
CA GLU A 111 -8.33 -1.95 18.22
C GLU A 111 -6.88 -1.47 18.52
N GLY A 112 -6.44 -0.45 17.76
CA GLY A 112 -5.32 0.39 18.17
C GLY A 112 -3.97 -0.30 18.30
N SER A 113 -3.69 -1.24 17.47
CA SER A 113 -2.41 -1.93 17.42
C SER A 113 -1.25 -1.01 17.26
N VAL A 114 -0.39 -1.09 18.21
CA VAL A 114 0.90 -0.45 18.16
C VAL A 114 1.93 -1.51 17.85
N VAL A 115 2.48 -1.41 16.67
CA VAL A 115 3.62 -2.23 16.30
C VAL A 115 4.81 -1.84 17.18
N PRO A 116 5.55 -2.80 17.75
CA PRO A 116 6.76 -2.53 18.52
C PRO A 116 7.80 -1.75 17.70
N ASN A 117 8.62 -0.97 18.36
CA ASN A 117 9.77 -0.28 17.78
C ASN A 117 10.64 -1.27 17.02
N GLY A 118 10.78 -1.10 15.72
CA GLY A 118 11.73 -1.88 14.95
C GLY A 118 11.30 -2.28 13.54
N LEU A 119 10.13 -1.82 13.07
CA LEU A 119 9.80 -2.01 11.66
C LEU A 119 10.91 -1.50 10.77
N SER A 120 11.40 -2.38 9.93
CA SER A 120 12.32 -1.99 8.87
C SER A 120 11.65 -0.92 8.00
N SER A 121 12.47 -0.05 7.42
CA SER A 121 12.01 0.99 6.50
C SER A 121 11.21 0.42 5.29
N ALA A 122 11.27 -0.89 5.08
CA ALA A 122 10.61 -1.58 3.98
C ALA A 122 9.08 -1.69 4.14
N ALA A 123 8.56 -1.83 5.38
CA ALA A 123 7.11 -1.79 5.60
C ALA A 123 6.53 -0.37 5.48
N ARG A 124 7.40 0.65 5.49
CA ARG A 124 7.04 2.06 5.36
C ARG A 124 7.57 2.69 4.09
N VAL A 125 7.49 1.99 2.98
CA VAL A 125 7.98 2.54 1.71
C VAL A 125 7.26 3.84 1.42
N GLY A 126 8.01 4.95 1.42
CA GLY A 126 7.49 6.29 1.18
C GLY A 126 6.91 7.02 2.39
N ASN A 127 7.15 6.57 3.62
CA ASN A 127 6.62 7.17 4.86
C ASN A 127 5.09 7.25 4.94
N THR A 128 4.39 6.36 4.29
CA THR A 128 2.95 6.18 4.48
C THR A 128 2.66 5.26 5.66
N ASN A 129 1.54 5.49 6.32
CA ASN A 129 1.07 4.58 7.37
C ASN A 129 0.59 3.25 6.77
N LEU A 130 0.39 2.23 7.60
CA LEU A 130 -0.19 0.96 7.17
C LEU A 130 -1.61 1.16 6.63
N VAL A 131 -2.42 1.97 7.29
CA VAL A 131 -3.74 2.40 6.82
C VAL A 131 -3.68 3.89 6.55
N THR A 132 -3.95 4.31 5.32
CA THR A 132 -3.69 5.68 4.87
C THR A 132 -4.61 6.13 3.74
N MET A 133 -4.62 7.43 3.49
CA MET A 133 -5.29 8.06 2.36
C MET A 133 -6.79 7.74 2.28
N PRO A 134 -7.55 7.91 3.38
CA PRO A 134 -8.99 7.70 3.33
C PRO A 134 -9.66 8.67 2.35
N SER A 135 -10.71 8.19 1.68
CA SER A 135 -11.59 9.03 0.88
C SER A 135 -13.03 8.53 1.02
N ALA A 136 -13.93 9.42 1.43
CA ALA A 136 -15.30 9.09 1.79
C ALA A 136 -16.30 9.52 0.72
N SER A 137 -17.42 8.80 0.68
CA SER A 137 -18.58 9.01 -0.18
C SER A 137 -19.87 8.80 0.63
N VAL A 138 -20.97 9.39 0.19
CA VAL A 138 -22.32 9.17 0.73
C VAL A 138 -23.29 8.95 -0.42
N ASP A 139 -24.24 8.01 -0.28
CA ASP A 139 -25.29 7.81 -1.26
C ASP A 139 -26.58 8.63 -0.94
N ALA A 140 -27.58 8.48 -1.80
CA ALA A 140 -28.85 9.21 -1.63
C ALA A 140 -29.66 8.75 -0.40
N GLU A 141 -29.44 7.54 0.06
CA GLU A 141 -30.06 6.93 1.24
C GLU A 141 -29.37 7.33 2.55
N GLY A 142 -28.18 7.95 2.47
CA GLY A 142 -27.37 8.37 3.62
C GLY A 142 -26.37 7.29 4.07
N ASN A 143 -26.19 6.23 3.29
CA ASN A 143 -25.13 5.25 3.59
C ASN A 143 -23.77 5.88 3.33
N LEU A 144 -22.86 5.65 4.26
CA LEU A 144 -21.48 6.15 4.19
C LEU A 144 -20.55 5.06 3.67
N PHE A 145 -19.66 5.44 2.79
CA PHE A 145 -18.58 4.59 2.30
C PHE A 145 -17.25 5.29 2.54
N VAL A 146 -16.24 4.56 3.00
CA VAL A 146 -14.88 5.08 3.10
C VAL A 146 -13.92 4.09 2.47
N ILE A 147 -13.16 4.58 1.49
CA ILE A 147 -12.07 3.80 0.89
C ILE A 147 -10.74 4.25 1.47
N TYR A 148 -9.77 3.37 1.51
CA TYR A 148 -8.41 3.65 1.99
C TYR A 148 -7.40 2.66 1.39
N SER A 149 -6.12 3.02 1.44
CA SER A 149 -5.02 2.16 1.01
C SER A 149 -4.42 1.42 2.20
N SER A 150 -4.20 0.11 2.06
CA SER A 150 -3.56 -0.73 3.07
C SER A 150 -2.69 -1.81 2.42
N PRO A 151 -1.52 -2.14 3.02
CA PRO A 151 -0.71 -3.26 2.52
C PRO A 151 -1.45 -4.57 2.72
N ILE A 152 -1.19 -5.51 1.82
CA ILE A 152 -1.78 -6.84 1.80
C ILE A 152 -0.79 -7.84 2.40
N GLU A 153 -1.27 -8.63 3.36
CA GLU A 153 -0.51 -9.77 3.87
C GLU A 153 -0.11 -10.72 2.76
N ASP A 154 1.06 -11.36 2.93
CA ASP A 154 1.60 -12.38 2.01
C ASP A 154 1.81 -11.93 0.56
N GLN A 155 1.52 -10.68 0.23
CA GLN A 155 1.79 -10.11 -1.08
C GLN A 155 3.08 -9.29 -1.08
N LEU A 156 4.19 -9.98 -0.99
CA LEU A 156 5.50 -9.39 -0.86
C LEU A 156 6.18 -9.22 -2.22
N HIS A 157 6.55 -7.99 -2.52
CA HIS A 157 7.43 -7.68 -3.65
C HIS A 157 8.88 -8.08 -3.34
N PHE A 158 9.69 -8.35 -4.37
CA PHE A 158 11.08 -8.77 -4.21
C PHE A 158 11.97 -7.73 -3.48
N LEU A 159 11.54 -6.47 -3.38
CA LEU A 159 12.18 -5.44 -2.55
C LEU A 159 11.84 -5.55 -1.07
N LEU A 160 11.18 -6.64 -0.66
CA LEU A 160 10.73 -6.89 0.71
C LEU A 160 9.72 -5.85 1.21
N ALA A 161 8.88 -5.31 0.34
CA ALA A 161 7.75 -4.47 0.68
C ALA A 161 6.45 -5.13 0.23
N ASN A 162 5.40 -5.01 1.02
CA ASN A 162 4.09 -5.53 0.66
C ASN A 162 3.42 -4.59 -0.33
N PHE A 163 2.73 -5.15 -1.32
CA PHE A 163 1.83 -4.40 -2.18
C PHE A 163 0.65 -3.89 -1.38
N ARG A 164 0.06 -2.80 -1.84
CA ARG A 164 -1.16 -2.22 -1.27
C ARG A 164 -2.32 -2.40 -2.22
N ASP A 165 -3.49 -2.61 -1.63
CA ASP A 165 -4.77 -2.56 -2.32
C ASP A 165 -5.67 -1.48 -1.72
N ILE A 166 -6.72 -1.14 -2.45
CA ILE A 166 -7.76 -0.25 -2.00
C ILE A 166 -8.86 -1.06 -1.32
N HIS A 167 -9.11 -0.73 -0.07
CA HIS A 167 -10.19 -1.30 0.73
C HIS A 167 -11.36 -0.34 0.84
N VAL A 168 -12.54 -0.88 1.11
CA VAL A 168 -13.74 -0.12 1.42
C VAL A 168 -14.39 -0.64 2.69
N MET A 169 -14.97 0.27 3.45
CA MET A 169 -15.89 0.01 4.55
C MET A 169 -17.16 0.83 4.36
N TYR A 170 -18.25 0.39 4.96
CA TYR A 170 -19.54 1.08 4.86
C TYR A 170 -20.25 1.15 6.20
N SER A 171 -21.16 2.14 6.31
CA SER A 171 -22.09 2.29 7.41
C SER A 171 -23.46 2.64 6.86
N THR A 172 -24.50 2.02 7.40
CA THR A 172 -25.91 2.28 7.04
C THR A 172 -26.71 2.98 8.16
N ASP A 173 -26.03 3.40 9.21
CA ASP A 173 -26.62 4.00 10.41
C ASP A 173 -25.97 5.35 10.78
N GLY A 174 -25.48 6.09 9.77
CA GLY A 174 -24.87 7.39 9.97
C GLY A 174 -23.53 7.33 10.71
N GLY A 175 -22.77 6.25 10.55
CA GLY A 175 -21.42 6.09 11.10
C GLY A 175 -21.38 5.54 12.53
N ASP A 176 -22.51 5.08 13.08
CA ASP A 176 -22.53 4.49 14.42
C ASP A 176 -21.92 3.08 14.42
N THR A 177 -22.16 2.29 13.37
CA THR A 177 -21.53 1.00 13.16
C THR A 177 -20.99 0.86 11.74
N TRP A 178 -19.98 0.02 11.56
CA TRP A 178 -19.27 -0.18 10.29
C TRP A 178 -19.18 -1.66 9.95
N GLY A 179 -19.37 -1.98 8.67
CA GLY A 179 -19.08 -3.30 8.13
C GLY A 179 -17.58 -3.59 8.11
N ASP A 180 -17.22 -4.85 7.94
CA ASP A 180 -15.82 -5.26 7.84
C ASP A 180 -15.14 -4.68 6.60
N PRO A 181 -13.81 -4.45 6.65
CA PRO A 181 -13.05 -4.03 5.48
C PRO A 181 -13.18 -5.03 4.33
N GLN A 182 -13.39 -4.55 3.12
CA GLN A 182 -13.46 -5.34 1.90
C GLN A 182 -12.43 -4.84 0.89
N ASN A 183 -11.76 -5.74 0.19
CA ASN A 183 -10.74 -5.39 -0.80
C ASN A 183 -11.40 -5.13 -2.17
N ILE A 184 -11.23 -3.93 -2.72
CA ILE A 184 -11.77 -3.54 -4.04
C ILE A 184 -10.86 -4.04 -5.17
N THR A 185 -9.55 -3.85 -5.05
CA THR A 185 -8.65 -4.01 -6.20
C THR A 185 -8.10 -5.41 -6.34
N GLN A 186 -7.96 -6.16 -5.24
CA GLN A 186 -7.59 -7.58 -5.18
C GLN A 186 -6.40 -7.93 -6.09
N ASN A 187 -5.37 -7.09 -6.06
CA ASN A 187 -4.27 -7.15 -7.02
C ASN A 187 -3.02 -7.75 -6.37
N ALA A 188 -2.70 -8.99 -6.67
CA ALA A 188 -1.59 -9.70 -6.04
C ALA A 188 -0.19 -9.21 -6.46
N THR A 189 -0.05 -8.37 -7.47
CA THR A 189 1.24 -8.07 -8.10
C THR A 189 1.44 -6.61 -8.50
N LEU A 190 0.48 -5.77 -8.19
CA LEU A 190 0.53 -4.34 -8.47
C LEU A 190 0.27 -3.57 -7.18
N GLU A 191 0.82 -2.40 -7.12
CA GLU A 191 0.61 -1.42 -6.05
C GLU A 191 -0.57 -0.54 -6.43
N ASP A 192 -1.65 -0.62 -5.65
CA ASP A 192 -2.82 0.23 -5.81
C ASP A 192 -2.86 1.25 -4.68
N ASN A 193 -2.68 2.52 -5.03
CA ASN A 193 -2.51 3.58 -4.03
C ASN A 193 -3.20 4.88 -4.46
N PHE A 194 -3.18 5.90 -3.59
CA PHE A 194 -3.79 7.22 -3.81
C PHE A 194 -5.27 7.16 -4.21
N PRO A 195 -6.12 6.43 -3.46
CA PRO A 195 -7.54 6.35 -3.77
C PRO A 195 -8.22 7.71 -3.59
N CYS A 196 -9.15 7.99 -4.51
CA CYS A 196 -10.03 9.15 -4.41
C CYS A 196 -11.42 8.75 -4.87
N ALA A 197 -12.40 8.79 -3.95
CA ALA A 197 -13.80 8.50 -4.23
C ALA A 197 -14.56 9.77 -4.65
N ALA A 198 -15.55 9.61 -5.50
CA ALA A 198 -16.57 10.63 -5.71
C ALA A 198 -17.29 10.90 -4.37
N LYS A 199 -17.58 12.16 -4.05
CA LYS A 199 -18.21 12.51 -2.77
C LYS A 199 -19.67 12.06 -2.66
N MET A 200 -20.29 11.73 -3.78
CA MET A 200 -21.62 11.13 -3.85
C MET A 200 -21.54 9.83 -4.63
N ALA A 201 -22.06 8.76 -4.05
CA ALA A 201 -22.31 7.50 -4.71
C ALA A 201 -23.74 7.49 -5.29
N ASP A 202 -23.90 6.79 -6.42
CA ASP A 202 -25.21 6.39 -6.93
C ASP A 202 -25.39 4.87 -6.67
N ASP A 203 -25.85 4.09 -7.64
CA ASP A 203 -25.85 2.62 -7.54
C ASP A 203 -24.41 2.05 -7.49
N PHE A 204 -23.41 2.91 -7.67
CA PHE A 204 -21.99 2.57 -7.68
C PHE A 204 -21.19 3.54 -6.82
N LEU A 205 -20.20 3.02 -6.13
CA LEU A 205 -19.11 3.80 -5.57
C LEU A 205 -18.06 4.01 -6.66
N HIS A 206 -17.90 5.27 -7.09
CA HIS A 206 -16.97 5.67 -8.13
C HIS A 206 -15.65 6.09 -7.51
N LEU A 207 -14.54 5.53 -7.97
CA LEU A 207 -13.21 5.91 -7.50
C LEU A 207 -12.18 5.93 -8.62
N VAL A 208 -11.14 6.71 -8.40
CA VAL A 208 -9.89 6.67 -9.17
C VAL A 208 -8.75 6.35 -8.22
N TYR A 209 -7.73 5.66 -8.72
CA TYR A 209 -6.53 5.33 -7.97
C TYR A 209 -5.34 5.20 -8.90
N GLN A 210 -4.14 5.16 -8.33
CA GLN A 210 -2.90 4.93 -9.07
C GLN A 210 -2.49 3.47 -8.93
N GLU A 211 -2.09 2.87 -10.04
CA GLU A 211 -1.58 1.51 -10.13
C GLU A 211 -0.19 1.51 -10.75
N ASP A 212 0.76 0.80 -10.13
CA ASP A 212 2.08 0.54 -10.68
C ASP A 212 2.64 -0.84 -10.26
N GLU A 213 3.87 -1.18 -10.69
CA GLU A 213 4.48 -2.48 -10.43
C GLU A 213 5.39 -2.49 -9.18
N THR A 214 5.62 -1.33 -8.54
CA THR A 214 6.58 -1.22 -7.43
C THR A 214 5.91 -0.70 -6.16
N PRO A 215 5.95 -1.44 -5.04
CA PRO A 215 5.33 -0.99 -3.79
C PRO A 215 5.91 0.31 -3.27
N GLY A 216 5.03 1.17 -2.77
CA GLY A 216 5.37 2.36 -2.02
C GLY A 216 5.23 3.66 -2.78
N THR A 217 5.19 4.77 -2.04
CA THR A 217 4.92 6.09 -2.59
C THR A 217 6.18 6.91 -2.87
N PHE A 218 7.30 6.58 -2.28
CA PHE A 218 8.59 7.30 -2.36
C PHE A 218 8.52 8.83 -2.24
N LEU A 219 7.51 9.33 -1.56
CA LEU A 219 7.33 10.77 -1.36
C LEU A 219 8.43 11.40 -0.50
N GLN A 220 9.14 10.61 0.29
CA GLN A 220 10.23 11.08 1.15
C GLN A 220 11.39 10.08 1.18
N ASN A 221 12.61 10.61 1.36
CA ASN A 221 13.86 9.84 1.53
C ASN A 221 14.24 8.91 0.38
N HIS A 222 14.36 9.45 -0.81
CA HIS A 222 15.14 8.82 -1.87
C HIS A 222 16.60 8.64 -1.43
N SER A 223 16.89 7.54 -0.77
CA SER A 223 18.27 7.11 -0.56
C SER A 223 18.47 5.78 -1.27
N PRO A 224 19.52 5.63 -2.06
CA PRO A 224 19.89 4.33 -2.65
C PRO A 224 20.08 3.22 -1.61
N ALA A 225 20.30 3.59 -0.33
CA ALA A 225 20.44 2.67 0.78
C ALA A 225 19.08 2.14 1.29
N ASN A 226 17.96 2.79 0.93
CA ASN A 226 16.60 2.43 1.37
C ASN A 226 15.77 1.77 0.26
N GLY A 227 16.42 1.26 -0.77
CA GLY A 227 15.77 0.75 -1.97
C GLY A 227 15.49 1.85 -2.99
N THR A 228 15.61 1.53 -4.24
CA THR A 228 15.28 2.41 -5.37
C THR A 228 13.87 2.07 -5.82
N HIS A 229 12.97 3.02 -5.75
CA HIS A 229 11.73 2.92 -6.53
C HIS A 229 12.12 2.95 -8.00
N PHE A 230 11.68 1.99 -8.74
CA PHE A 230 11.90 1.98 -10.19
C PHE A 230 11.04 3.07 -10.84
N ASN A 231 11.52 3.64 -11.93
CA ASN A 231 10.72 4.56 -12.76
C ASN A 231 9.68 3.74 -13.53
N ASP A 232 8.66 3.26 -12.84
CA ASP A 232 7.55 2.55 -13.43
C ASP A 232 6.52 3.51 -14.03
N ILE A 233 5.70 3.02 -14.93
CA ILE A 233 4.60 3.80 -15.48
C ILE A 233 3.45 3.72 -14.49
N ASN A 234 3.18 4.83 -13.82
CA ASN A 234 1.99 4.97 -13.01
C ASN A 234 0.76 5.11 -13.90
N THR A 235 -0.19 4.22 -13.74
CA THR A 235 -1.45 4.22 -14.46
C THR A 235 -2.55 4.72 -13.55
N ILE A 236 -3.32 5.71 -14.00
CA ILE A 236 -4.54 6.10 -13.27
C ILE A 236 -5.66 5.17 -13.72
N LYS A 237 -6.23 4.48 -12.75
CA LYS A 237 -7.36 3.58 -12.91
C LYS A 237 -8.64 4.23 -12.45
N TYR A 238 -9.73 3.82 -13.05
CA TYR A 238 -11.09 4.13 -12.62
C TYR A 238 -11.84 2.82 -12.33
N ALA A 239 -12.54 2.80 -11.22
CA ALA A 239 -13.44 1.71 -10.86
C ALA A 239 -14.82 2.26 -10.49
N ALA A 240 -15.85 1.48 -10.79
CA ALA A 240 -17.21 1.68 -10.32
C ALA A 240 -17.65 0.38 -9.64
N VAL A 241 -17.80 0.41 -8.33
CA VAL A 241 -18.11 -0.76 -7.51
C VAL A 241 -19.58 -0.69 -7.11
N PRO A 242 -20.41 -1.70 -7.40
CA PRO A 242 -21.82 -1.67 -6.99
C PRO A 242 -21.94 -1.50 -5.47
N THR A 243 -22.67 -0.50 -5.01
CA THR A 243 -22.90 -0.25 -3.58
C THR A 243 -23.60 -1.42 -2.92
N SER A 244 -24.50 -2.10 -3.66
CA SER A 244 -25.16 -3.32 -3.21
C SER A 244 -24.20 -4.47 -2.87
N ASP A 245 -23.12 -4.61 -3.62
CA ASP A 245 -22.11 -5.65 -3.41
C ASP A 245 -21.28 -5.34 -2.16
N ILE A 246 -20.94 -4.06 -1.95
CA ILE A 246 -20.26 -3.59 -0.73
C ILE A 246 -21.13 -3.87 0.50
N MET A 247 -22.40 -3.42 0.47
CA MET A 247 -23.33 -3.57 1.60
C MET A 247 -23.77 -5.02 1.86
N SER A 248 -23.48 -5.93 0.95
CA SER A 248 -23.72 -7.36 1.10
C SER A 248 -22.45 -8.17 1.39
N ASP A 249 -21.33 -7.52 1.66
CA ASP A 249 -20.02 -8.10 1.93
C ASP A 249 -19.55 -9.07 0.83
N LEU A 250 -19.90 -8.78 -0.44
CA LEU A 250 -19.62 -9.68 -1.57
C LEU A 250 -18.20 -9.51 -2.14
N LEU A 251 -17.53 -8.41 -1.87
CA LEU A 251 -16.16 -8.19 -2.38
C LEU A 251 -15.15 -9.07 -1.64
N GLY A 252 -15.41 -9.32 -0.34
CA GLY A 252 -14.53 -10.13 0.50
C GLY A 252 -13.18 -9.47 0.77
N ASN A 253 -12.32 -10.22 1.44
CA ASN A 253 -10.95 -9.81 1.76
C ASN A 253 -9.91 -10.75 1.16
N ASP A 254 -10.30 -11.63 0.23
CA ASP A 254 -9.43 -12.71 -0.25
C ASP A 254 -8.77 -13.47 0.91
N VAL A 255 -9.55 -13.76 1.96
CA VAL A 255 -9.06 -14.59 3.07
C VAL A 255 -8.56 -15.90 2.48
N LEU A 256 -7.28 -16.16 2.68
CA LEU A 256 -6.62 -17.33 2.11
C LEU A 256 -7.19 -18.59 2.78
N THR A 257 -8.14 -19.22 2.12
CA THR A 257 -8.80 -20.43 2.63
C THR A 257 -7.92 -21.68 2.58
N SER A 258 -6.72 -21.57 2.03
CA SER A 258 -5.72 -22.64 2.07
C SER A 258 -4.28 -22.12 2.09
N VAL A 259 -3.46 -22.72 2.96
CA VAL A 259 -2.00 -22.51 3.03
C VAL A 259 -1.28 -22.76 1.69
N LYS A 260 -1.94 -23.46 0.76
CA LYS A 260 -1.39 -23.69 -0.59
C LYS A 260 -1.45 -22.44 -1.48
N GLU A 261 -2.47 -21.60 -1.33
CA GLU A 261 -2.60 -20.37 -2.12
C GLU A 261 -1.68 -19.26 -1.60
N ALA A 262 -1.54 -19.14 -0.27
CA ALA A 262 -0.56 -18.26 0.36
C ALA A 262 0.88 -18.61 -0.02
N ASN A 263 1.20 -19.88 -0.17
CA ASN A 263 2.53 -20.34 -0.57
C ASN A 263 2.82 -20.25 -2.07
N GLN A 264 1.82 -20.00 -2.92
CA GLN A 264 2.04 -19.72 -4.35
C GLN A 264 2.40 -18.26 -4.62
N ALA A 265 2.26 -17.36 -3.64
CA ALA A 265 2.70 -16.00 -3.74
C ALA A 265 4.22 -15.94 -3.92
N LYS A 266 4.63 -15.99 -5.17
CA LYS A 266 5.91 -15.53 -5.72
C LYS A 266 7.15 -16.30 -5.32
N ILE A 267 7.24 -17.50 -5.85
CA ILE A 267 8.49 -18.27 -5.90
C ILE A 267 9.51 -17.60 -6.83
N PHE A 268 9.05 -16.83 -7.82
CA PHE A 268 9.86 -16.18 -8.84
C PHE A 268 9.27 -14.84 -9.29
N VAL A 269 9.96 -13.74 -9.03
CA VAL A 269 9.57 -12.37 -9.41
C VAL A 269 10.61 -11.76 -10.34
N VAL A 270 10.15 -11.00 -11.33
CA VAL A 270 11.00 -10.35 -12.34
C VAL A 270 10.59 -8.88 -12.44
N SER A 271 11.54 -7.96 -12.23
CA SER A 271 11.30 -6.53 -12.41
C SER A 271 11.20 -6.15 -13.89
N GLN A 272 10.73 -4.94 -14.15
CA GLN A 272 10.93 -4.29 -15.45
C GLN A 272 12.42 -4.00 -15.66
N ASN A 273 12.91 -4.14 -16.90
CA ASN A 273 14.31 -3.81 -17.21
C ASN A 273 14.57 -2.31 -17.13
N GLN A 274 15.76 -1.94 -16.65
CA GLN A 274 16.20 -0.55 -16.55
C GLN A 274 17.63 -0.38 -17.07
N PRO A 275 17.83 0.65 -17.94
CA PRO A 275 16.84 1.57 -18.52
C PRO A 275 15.88 0.89 -19.51
N ASN A 276 14.68 1.48 -19.71
CA ASN A 276 13.75 1.10 -20.77
C ASN A 276 13.00 2.37 -21.25
N PRO A 277 13.17 2.83 -22.52
CA PRO A 277 13.96 2.23 -23.61
C PRO A 277 15.49 2.32 -23.42
N PHE A 278 16.24 1.40 -24.03
CA PHE A 278 17.70 1.32 -23.88
C PHE A 278 18.43 1.11 -25.22
N THR A 279 19.75 1.39 -25.16
CA THR A 279 20.75 1.04 -26.17
C THR A 279 21.90 0.32 -25.46
N GLY A 280 22.42 -0.76 -26.03
CA GLY A 280 23.47 -1.55 -25.40
C GLY A 280 22.91 -2.51 -24.37
N THR A 281 23.00 -2.21 -23.08
CA THR A 281 22.55 -3.11 -22.01
C THR A 281 21.49 -2.50 -21.11
N SER A 282 20.69 -3.36 -20.49
CA SER A 282 19.69 -3.00 -19.51
C SER A 282 19.57 -4.11 -18.46
N ASP A 283 19.41 -3.76 -17.20
CA ASP A 283 19.40 -4.71 -16.11
C ASP A 283 17.97 -5.04 -15.66
N VAL A 284 17.77 -6.31 -15.34
CA VAL A 284 16.54 -6.86 -14.77
C VAL A 284 16.89 -7.43 -13.40
N ILE A 285 16.14 -7.04 -12.36
CA ILE A 285 16.27 -7.68 -11.06
C ILE A 285 15.28 -8.83 -10.99
N ILE A 286 15.75 -9.96 -10.50
CA ILE A 286 14.92 -11.14 -10.23
C ILE A 286 15.05 -11.54 -8.78
N TYR A 287 13.96 -12.01 -8.20
CA TYR A 287 13.95 -12.62 -6.88
C TYR A 287 13.58 -14.10 -7.00
N LEU A 288 14.35 -14.94 -6.33
CA LEU A 288 14.11 -16.37 -6.19
C LEU A 288 13.90 -16.71 -4.72
N ARG A 289 12.76 -17.31 -4.38
CA ARG A 289 12.53 -17.84 -3.03
C ARG A 289 13.44 -19.04 -2.72
N GLU A 290 13.72 -19.83 -3.74
CA GLU A 290 14.58 -21.00 -3.68
C GLU A 290 15.57 -21.01 -4.85
N GLY A 291 16.74 -21.59 -4.63
CA GLY A 291 17.74 -21.68 -5.68
C GLY A 291 17.24 -22.49 -6.89
N SER A 292 17.29 -21.88 -8.07
CA SER A 292 16.78 -22.45 -9.33
C SER A 292 17.73 -22.19 -10.50
N ASP A 293 17.63 -23.02 -11.53
CA ASP A 293 18.23 -22.74 -12.83
C ASP A 293 17.33 -21.74 -13.58
N VAL A 294 17.93 -20.66 -14.06
CA VAL A 294 17.23 -19.55 -14.74
C VAL A 294 17.66 -19.49 -16.19
N THR A 295 16.69 -19.37 -17.08
CA THR A 295 16.90 -19.12 -18.51
C THR A 295 16.22 -17.83 -18.94
N ILE A 296 16.71 -17.23 -20.02
CA ILE A 296 16.14 -16.04 -20.63
C ILE A 296 15.89 -16.28 -22.10
N THR A 297 14.73 -15.82 -22.59
CA THR A 297 14.36 -15.84 -24.01
C THR A 297 13.87 -14.45 -24.40
N VAL A 298 14.36 -13.94 -25.53
CA VAL A 298 13.91 -12.68 -26.11
C VAL A 298 13.17 -12.97 -27.41
N SER A 299 11.96 -12.40 -27.56
CA SER A 299 11.16 -12.55 -28.77
C SER A 299 10.77 -11.19 -29.37
N ASP A 300 10.53 -11.15 -30.67
CA ASP A 300 9.94 -10.02 -31.37
C ASP A 300 8.43 -9.95 -31.12
N VAL A 301 7.77 -8.92 -31.66
CA VAL A 301 6.32 -8.72 -31.53
C VAL A 301 5.46 -9.78 -32.22
N LEU A 302 6.06 -10.62 -33.06
CA LEU A 302 5.40 -11.75 -33.74
C LEU A 302 5.60 -13.07 -32.95
N GLY A 303 6.37 -13.04 -31.86
CA GLY A 303 6.69 -14.19 -31.04
C GLY A 303 7.89 -15.01 -31.54
N ASN A 304 8.62 -14.55 -32.57
CA ASN A 304 9.83 -15.22 -33.02
C ASN A 304 10.95 -15.01 -31.99
N ILE A 305 11.61 -16.07 -31.58
CA ILE A 305 12.75 -16.00 -30.67
C ILE A 305 13.93 -15.37 -31.42
N VAL A 306 14.44 -14.25 -30.93
CA VAL A 306 15.57 -13.51 -31.49
C VAL A 306 16.84 -13.65 -30.65
N ASN A 307 16.72 -14.02 -29.38
CA ASN A 307 17.84 -14.33 -28.50
C ASN A 307 17.39 -15.33 -27.43
N GLU A 308 18.29 -16.20 -27.01
CA GLU A 308 18.08 -17.19 -25.95
C GLU A 308 19.38 -17.37 -25.16
N GLY A 309 19.28 -17.42 -23.85
CA GLY A 309 20.43 -17.55 -22.97
C GLY A 309 20.14 -18.37 -21.72
N ASN A 310 21.18 -18.96 -21.19
CA ASN A 310 21.16 -19.63 -19.89
C ASN A 310 21.85 -18.72 -18.87
N VAL A 311 21.09 -18.20 -17.91
CA VAL A 311 21.61 -17.39 -16.80
C VAL A 311 22.38 -18.28 -15.80
N GLY A 312 21.99 -19.56 -15.70
CA GLY A 312 22.60 -20.53 -14.82
C GLY A 312 21.83 -20.73 -13.52
N ARG A 313 22.47 -21.47 -12.59
CA ARG A 313 21.87 -21.72 -11.27
C ARG A 313 22.13 -20.55 -10.33
N LEU A 314 21.05 -19.95 -9.86
CA LEU A 314 21.06 -18.86 -8.89
C LEU A 314 20.54 -19.37 -7.53
N GLY A 315 21.09 -18.84 -6.45
CA GLY A 315 20.61 -19.12 -5.08
C GLY A 315 19.28 -18.42 -4.77
N ALA A 316 18.75 -18.64 -3.59
CA ALA A 316 17.64 -17.82 -3.09
C ALA A 316 18.08 -16.37 -2.89
N GLY A 317 17.17 -15.41 -3.12
CA GLY A 317 17.42 -13.98 -2.97
C GLY A 317 17.38 -13.20 -4.29
N ASN A 318 17.83 -11.96 -4.25
CA ASN A 318 17.86 -11.04 -5.39
C ASN A 318 19.08 -11.27 -6.27
N HIS A 319 18.87 -11.24 -7.58
CA HIS A 319 19.92 -11.34 -8.59
C HIS A 319 19.66 -10.32 -9.71
N THR A 320 20.74 -9.87 -10.35
CA THR A 320 20.65 -9.00 -11.53
C THR A 320 20.95 -9.82 -12.78
N VAL A 321 20.07 -9.73 -13.78
CA VAL A 321 20.23 -10.32 -15.11
C VAL A 321 20.34 -9.18 -16.12
N THR A 322 21.42 -9.14 -16.87
CA THR A 322 21.67 -8.09 -17.87
C THR A 322 21.15 -8.53 -19.24
N LEU A 323 20.25 -7.72 -19.82
CA LEU A 323 19.81 -7.83 -21.20
C LEU A 323 20.81 -7.13 -22.11
N ASP A 324 21.13 -7.73 -23.26
CA ASP A 324 22.01 -7.14 -24.28
C ASP A 324 21.21 -6.93 -25.57
N ALA A 325 21.18 -5.68 -26.06
CA ALA A 325 20.54 -5.29 -27.31
C ALA A 325 21.42 -5.52 -28.54
N ASN A 326 22.65 -6.03 -28.38
CA ASN A 326 23.54 -6.30 -29.52
C ASN A 326 22.88 -7.28 -30.49
N GLY A 327 22.78 -6.86 -31.77
CA GLY A 327 22.14 -7.62 -32.83
C GLY A 327 20.63 -7.43 -32.94
N LEU A 328 20.00 -6.67 -32.02
CA LEU A 328 18.60 -6.27 -32.11
C LEU A 328 18.46 -4.93 -32.86
N THR A 329 17.48 -4.84 -33.71
CA THR A 329 17.11 -3.56 -34.35
C THR A 329 16.24 -2.73 -33.38
N ALA A 330 16.24 -1.40 -33.57
CA ALA A 330 15.35 -0.55 -32.79
C ALA A 330 13.89 -1.01 -32.93
N GLY A 331 13.22 -1.24 -31.82
CA GLY A 331 11.88 -1.79 -31.81
C GLY A 331 11.42 -2.30 -30.45
N MET A 332 10.24 -2.88 -30.43
CA MET A 332 9.64 -3.49 -29.24
C MET A 332 9.91 -5.00 -29.24
N TYR A 333 10.30 -5.52 -28.09
CA TYR A 333 10.56 -6.92 -27.84
C TYR A 333 9.94 -7.35 -26.51
N PHE A 334 9.88 -8.67 -26.32
CA PHE A 334 9.52 -9.28 -25.04
C PHE A 334 10.67 -10.15 -24.55
N TYR A 335 11.01 -10.03 -23.28
CA TYR A 335 11.90 -10.98 -22.65
C TYR A 335 11.14 -11.86 -21.67
N THR A 336 11.44 -13.13 -21.67
CA THR A 336 10.86 -14.12 -20.75
C THR A 336 11.98 -14.71 -19.94
N LEU A 337 11.91 -14.56 -18.63
CA LEU A 337 12.76 -15.25 -17.68
C LEU A 337 12.00 -16.46 -17.13
N SER A 338 12.64 -17.61 -17.16
CA SER A 338 12.01 -18.87 -16.76
C SER A 338 12.88 -19.63 -15.77
N THR A 339 12.22 -20.25 -14.80
CA THR A 339 12.75 -21.30 -13.95
C THR A 339 12.14 -22.64 -14.39
N ARG A 340 12.43 -23.72 -13.66
CA ARG A 340 11.83 -25.02 -13.95
C ARG A 340 10.31 -25.00 -13.94
N ASP A 341 9.70 -24.24 -13.01
CA ASP A 341 8.28 -24.32 -12.71
C ASP A 341 7.53 -23.00 -12.97
N HIS A 342 8.25 -21.90 -13.24
CA HIS A 342 7.69 -20.57 -13.40
C HIS A 342 8.32 -19.80 -14.55
N SER A 343 7.54 -18.94 -15.18
CA SER A 343 8.02 -18.01 -16.21
C SER A 343 7.32 -16.66 -16.09
N VAL A 344 8.07 -15.59 -16.32
CA VAL A 344 7.58 -14.21 -16.35
C VAL A 344 8.05 -13.53 -17.62
N THR A 345 7.11 -12.92 -18.33
CA THR A 345 7.37 -12.19 -19.58
C THR A 345 7.14 -10.70 -19.36
N LYS A 346 8.08 -9.89 -19.79
CA LYS A 346 8.02 -8.42 -19.73
C LYS A 346 8.33 -7.82 -21.11
N LYS A 347 7.84 -6.60 -21.32
CA LYS A 347 8.07 -5.83 -22.55
C LYS A 347 9.33 -4.97 -22.41
N MET A 348 10.16 -4.92 -23.44
CA MET A 348 11.30 -4.00 -23.52
C MET A 348 11.32 -3.24 -24.84
N GLN A 349 11.92 -2.06 -24.85
CA GLN A 349 12.09 -1.23 -26.04
C GLN A 349 13.56 -0.94 -26.28
N VAL A 350 14.05 -1.31 -27.46
CA VAL A 350 15.41 -1.02 -27.95
C VAL A 350 15.35 0.24 -28.83
N LYS A 351 16.32 1.16 -28.61
CA LYS A 351 16.49 2.41 -29.40
C LYS A 351 17.43 2.23 -30.56
#